data_833caf7f41f115a4994f0ede97a1213c
#
_entry.id   833caf7f41f115a4994f0ede97a1213c
#
_cell.length_a   1.000
_cell.length_b   1.000
_cell.length_c   1.000
_cell.angle_alpha   90.00
_cell.angle_beta   90.00
_cell.angle_gamma   90.00
#
_symmetry.space_group_name_H-M   'P 1'
#
loop_
_entity.id
_entity.type
_entity.pdbx_description
1 polymer ?
#
loop_
_entity_poly.entity_id
_entity_poly.type
_entity_poly.pdbx_seq_one_letter_code
_entity_poly.pdbx_strand_id
1 'polypeptide(L)'
;IEIFDSERALILELFRVMNEYPLIVTFNGDNFDLPYIYNRALILGIDPTYIPIEEVRDFVSVRHGFHIDLYKFFSIEAIQNYAFSQAYKEKTLDAIAQALLGETKVVIEASVSDLPLDRLAEYNIKDAELSLTLTTFNNELVWKLIVLIMRLAKMSLEDVTRRKVSAWVKNLMYWEHRRNNYLIPEREELKRLKGEVKTAAKIGGKRYAGAIVIDPIPGVYFNVVVLDFASLYPSIIKVWNLSYETIDPPGGWCRDDDLLDVIDEKGEILHRVCKSRKGITSALVGLLRDFRVRVYKKLAKQAREEEVKNWYDVVQKALKVYVNASYGVFGHESFPLYTPSLAESVTALGRYVITKTLSRAEELGLRVLYGDTDSLFVWSPDPETLNKLSEWVEKELSLEIEQDKTYKYVAFALKKNYVGVLEGGKVDVKGLVGKKKNVPKILQDSFVRILELISRIEGTAESLEKVKNEIRREVRELYMKLKNKDFTLDDVVFKTTLSKDLEEYVKTTPIHVKAATHLKRHGVPVEKGVTILYVKVKGSSGVKPVQLTKIDDVDITEYLKTAKSTFQQLLMPFNISWEEVAGGVGLTHFTT
;
A
#
# COMPACT_ATOMS: atom_id res chain seq x y z
N ILE A 1 3.91 -13.83 -33.85
CA ILE A 1 5.26 -13.20 -33.97
C ILE A 1 5.53 -13.01 -35.44
N GLU A 2 5.88 -11.78 -35.81
CA GLU A 2 6.35 -11.44 -37.14
C GLU A 2 7.83 -11.08 -37.05
N ILE A 3 8.61 -11.50 -38.05
CA ILE A 3 10.03 -11.20 -38.15
C ILE A 3 10.23 -10.37 -39.41
N PHE A 4 10.95 -9.27 -39.28
CA PHE A 4 11.16 -8.33 -40.37
C PHE A 4 12.64 -8.29 -40.76
N ASP A 5 12.91 -8.12 -42.06
CA ASP A 5 14.25 -8.02 -42.62
C ASP A 5 14.95 -6.69 -42.31
N SER A 6 14.18 -5.68 -41.85
CA SER A 6 14.74 -4.40 -41.46
C SER A 6 13.97 -3.75 -40.32
N GLU A 7 14.66 -3.00 -39.46
CA GLU A 7 14.08 -2.22 -38.36
C GLU A 7 13.02 -1.21 -38.88
N ARG A 8 13.27 -0.62 -40.03
CA ARG A 8 12.32 0.33 -40.64
C ARG A 8 11.00 -0.33 -41.00
N ALA A 9 11.02 -1.55 -41.56
CA ALA A 9 9.82 -2.32 -41.88
C ALA A 9 9.05 -2.70 -40.63
N LEU A 10 9.74 -3.15 -39.58
CA LEU A 10 9.16 -3.47 -38.27
C LEU A 10 8.45 -2.24 -37.66
N ILE A 11 9.08 -1.07 -37.65
CA ILE A 11 8.49 0.15 -37.08
C ILE A 11 7.27 0.62 -37.89
N LEU A 12 7.31 0.54 -39.22
CA LEU A 12 6.15 0.91 -40.04
C LEU A 12 4.95 -0.02 -39.81
N GLU A 13 5.20 -1.33 -39.65
CA GLU A 13 4.14 -2.28 -39.30
C GLU A 13 3.60 -2.04 -37.90
N LEU A 14 4.47 -1.76 -36.92
CA LEU A 14 4.03 -1.36 -35.59
C LEU A 14 3.12 -0.13 -35.64
N PHE A 15 3.46 0.89 -36.44
CA PHE A 15 2.61 2.07 -36.60
C PHE A 15 1.26 1.74 -37.25
N ARG A 16 1.24 0.81 -38.22
CA ARG A 16 -0.01 0.32 -38.79
C ARG A 16 -0.91 -0.31 -37.72
N VAL A 17 -0.35 -1.19 -36.90
CA VAL A 17 -1.04 -1.84 -35.78
C VAL A 17 -1.49 -0.81 -34.74
N MET A 18 -0.64 0.16 -34.37
CA MET A 18 -1.02 1.22 -33.43
C MET A 18 -2.21 2.07 -33.93
N ASN A 19 -2.31 2.30 -35.24
CA ASN A 19 -3.44 3.02 -35.84
C ASN A 19 -4.72 2.19 -35.95
N GLU A 20 -4.61 0.86 -35.90
CA GLU A 20 -5.75 -0.05 -35.97
C GLU A 20 -6.45 -0.21 -34.63
N TYR A 21 -5.69 -0.13 -33.53
CA TYR A 21 -6.21 -0.32 -32.18
C TYR A 21 -6.38 1.01 -31.45
N PRO A 22 -7.62 1.31 -30.97
CA PRO A 22 -7.91 2.59 -30.31
C PRO A 22 -7.32 2.70 -28.90
N LEU A 23 -6.86 1.58 -28.32
CA LEU A 23 -6.29 1.55 -26.98
C LEU A 23 -4.96 0.80 -26.97
N ILE A 24 -3.91 1.50 -26.58
CA ILE A 24 -2.57 0.96 -26.42
C ILE A 24 -2.26 0.89 -24.94
N VAL A 25 -1.85 -0.28 -24.49
CA VAL A 25 -1.47 -0.53 -23.10
C VAL A 25 0.02 -0.88 -23.05
N THR A 26 0.74 -0.22 -22.17
CA THR A 26 2.17 -0.49 -21.95
C THR A 26 2.47 -0.60 -20.46
N PHE A 27 3.68 -1.06 -20.14
CA PHE A 27 4.23 -0.97 -18.80
C PHE A 27 5.49 -0.12 -18.81
N ASN A 28 5.41 1.13 -18.39
CA ASN A 28 6.45 2.16 -18.44
C ASN A 28 6.70 2.75 -19.85
N GLY A 29 5.74 2.61 -20.75
CA GLY A 29 5.84 3.10 -22.12
C GLY A 29 5.98 4.60 -22.27
N ASP A 30 5.42 5.40 -21.33
CA ASP A 30 5.61 6.85 -21.31
C ASP A 30 7.08 7.27 -21.17
N ASN A 31 7.89 6.47 -20.47
CA ASN A 31 9.28 6.82 -20.19
C ASN A 31 10.28 6.07 -21.07
N PHE A 32 9.89 4.97 -21.70
CA PHE A 32 10.82 4.12 -22.44
C PHE A 32 10.32 3.74 -23.84
N ASP A 33 9.30 2.89 -23.96
CA ASP A 33 8.94 2.28 -25.24
C ASP A 33 8.56 3.32 -26.29
N LEU A 34 7.61 4.21 -25.99
CA LEU A 34 7.08 5.16 -26.97
C LEU A 34 8.11 6.24 -27.37
N PRO A 35 8.86 6.89 -26.43
CA PRO A 35 9.93 7.79 -26.80
C PRO A 35 11.05 7.12 -27.60
N TYR A 36 11.39 5.87 -27.26
CA TYR A 36 12.40 5.11 -27.99
C TYR A 36 11.95 4.87 -29.44
N ILE A 37 10.74 4.37 -29.65
CA ILE A 37 10.18 4.09 -30.97
C ILE A 37 10.09 5.39 -31.80
N TYR A 38 9.62 6.48 -31.20
CA TYR A 38 9.56 7.80 -31.86
C TYR A 38 10.94 8.26 -32.36
N ASN A 39 11.93 8.24 -31.50
CA ASN A 39 13.29 8.67 -31.86
C ASN A 39 13.94 7.73 -32.88
N ARG A 40 13.71 6.41 -32.78
CA ARG A 40 14.21 5.45 -33.80
C ARG A 40 13.58 5.68 -35.15
N ALA A 41 12.28 5.97 -35.21
CA ALA A 41 11.59 6.27 -36.45
C ALA A 41 12.21 7.49 -37.16
N LEU A 42 12.50 8.55 -36.41
CA LEU A 42 13.17 9.74 -36.95
C LEU A 42 14.58 9.42 -37.49
N ILE A 43 15.37 8.64 -36.75
CA ILE A 43 16.74 8.22 -37.18
C ILE A 43 16.67 7.39 -38.47
N LEU A 44 15.64 6.57 -38.63
CA LEU A 44 15.43 5.73 -39.81
C LEU A 44 14.80 6.49 -41.00
N GLY A 45 14.63 7.81 -40.89
CA GLY A 45 14.10 8.67 -41.93
C GLY A 45 12.60 8.45 -42.21
N ILE A 46 11.83 8.05 -41.21
CA ILE A 46 10.36 7.99 -41.32
C ILE A 46 9.84 9.41 -41.12
N ASP A 47 9.00 9.86 -42.08
CA ASP A 47 8.40 11.18 -42.00
C ASP A 47 7.55 11.33 -40.72
N PRO A 48 7.71 12.38 -39.92
CA PRO A 48 6.96 12.60 -38.68
C PRO A 48 5.45 12.55 -38.82
N THR A 49 4.92 12.80 -40.01
CA THR A 49 3.46 12.71 -40.28
C THR A 49 2.92 11.29 -40.21
N TYR A 50 3.76 10.28 -40.42
CA TYR A 50 3.40 8.86 -40.32
C TYR A 50 3.61 8.29 -38.90
N ILE A 51 4.25 9.04 -37.98
CA ILE A 51 4.49 8.59 -36.63
C ILE A 51 3.23 8.84 -35.79
N PRO A 52 2.54 7.80 -35.29
CA PRO A 52 1.31 7.97 -34.49
C PRO A 52 1.59 8.37 -33.05
N ILE A 53 2.83 8.69 -32.70
CA ILE A 53 3.30 9.03 -31.36
C ILE A 53 3.58 10.52 -31.32
N GLU A 54 3.13 11.22 -30.28
CA GLU A 54 3.40 12.63 -30.02
C GLU A 54 4.01 12.83 -28.65
N GLU A 55 5.17 13.50 -28.59
CA GLU A 55 5.75 13.93 -27.33
C GLU A 55 5.02 15.18 -26.81
N VAL A 56 4.42 15.07 -25.63
CA VAL A 56 3.82 16.17 -24.87
C VAL A 56 4.71 16.43 -23.67
N ARG A 57 4.77 17.65 -23.14
CA ARG A 57 5.72 18.08 -22.09
C ARG A 57 6.05 17.06 -21.00
N ASP A 58 5.08 16.32 -20.52
CA ASP A 58 5.23 15.45 -19.35
C ASP A 58 4.93 13.96 -19.65
N PHE A 59 4.53 13.63 -20.88
CA PHE A 59 4.14 12.27 -21.28
C PHE A 59 4.11 12.13 -22.82
N VAL A 60 3.90 10.92 -23.27
CA VAL A 60 3.73 10.61 -24.69
C VAL A 60 2.27 10.22 -24.98
N SER A 61 1.69 10.78 -26.02
CA SER A 61 0.33 10.46 -26.47
C SER A 61 0.33 9.74 -27.82
N VAL A 62 -0.79 9.10 -28.12
CA VAL A 62 -1.05 8.43 -29.41
C VAL A 62 -2.09 9.23 -30.18
N ARG A 63 -1.79 9.57 -31.45
CA ARG A 63 -2.62 10.49 -32.27
C ARG A 63 -4.06 10.01 -32.48
N HIS A 64 -4.23 8.72 -32.70
CA HIS A 64 -5.53 8.15 -33.13
C HIS A 64 -6.11 7.19 -32.10
N GLY A 65 -5.72 7.34 -30.83
CA GLY A 65 -6.17 6.45 -29.78
C GLY A 65 -5.88 6.99 -28.39
N PHE A 66 -5.90 6.09 -27.41
CA PHE A 66 -5.56 6.35 -26.02
C PHE A 66 -4.40 5.47 -25.61
N HIS A 67 -3.51 6.02 -24.79
CA HIS A 67 -2.40 5.28 -24.21
C HIS A 67 -2.55 5.15 -22.71
N ILE A 68 -2.49 3.91 -22.20
CA ILE A 68 -2.47 3.60 -20.78
C ILE A 68 -1.10 3.05 -20.41
N ASP A 69 -0.39 3.77 -19.54
CA ASP A 69 0.83 3.27 -18.91
C ASP A 69 0.48 2.65 -17.54
N LEU A 70 0.51 1.32 -17.46
CA LEU A 70 0.21 0.57 -16.24
C LEU A 70 1.19 0.87 -15.12
N TYR A 71 2.48 1.14 -15.42
CA TYR A 71 3.45 1.54 -14.41
C TYR A 71 3.01 2.83 -13.70
N LYS A 72 2.51 3.81 -14.44
CA LYS A 72 2.00 5.06 -13.86
C LYS A 72 0.78 4.78 -12.97
N PHE A 73 -0.17 3.98 -13.44
CA PHE A 73 -1.38 3.62 -12.69
C PHE A 73 -1.06 2.87 -11.39
N PHE A 74 -0.29 1.79 -11.48
CA PHE A 74 0.11 1.01 -10.30
C PHE A 74 1.07 1.76 -9.36
N SER A 75 1.71 2.83 -9.83
CA SER A 75 2.54 3.70 -9.02
C SER A 75 1.76 4.69 -8.15
N ILE A 76 0.45 4.85 -8.36
CA ILE A 76 -0.41 5.70 -7.54
C ILE A 76 -0.62 5.03 -6.18
N GLU A 77 -0.13 5.66 -5.11
CA GLU A 77 -0.19 5.10 -3.75
C GLU A 77 -1.62 4.74 -3.30
N ALA A 78 -2.62 5.54 -3.70
CA ALA A 78 -4.01 5.27 -3.37
C ALA A 78 -4.52 3.98 -4.04
N ILE A 79 -4.10 3.70 -5.27
CA ILE A 79 -4.40 2.44 -5.95
C ILE A 79 -3.74 1.27 -5.22
N GLN A 80 -2.45 1.37 -4.92
CA GLN A 80 -1.71 0.36 -4.17
C GLN A 80 -2.35 0.06 -2.80
N ASN A 81 -2.70 1.11 -2.05
CA ASN A 81 -3.19 0.99 -0.68
C ASN A 81 -4.65 0.54 -0.62
N TYR A 82 -5.53 1.13 -1.42
CA TYR A 82 -6.97 0.97 -1.24
C TYR A 82 -7.62 0.01 -2.24
N ALA A 83 -7.11 -0.12 -3.46
CA ALA A 83 -7.62 -1.10 -4.41
C ALA A 83 -6.99 -2.47 -4.22
N PHE A 84 -5.68 -2.52 -3.95
CA PHE A 84 -4.90 -3.77 -3.85
C PHE A 84 -4.36 -4.08 -2.45
N SER A 85 -4.74 -3.32 -1.42
CA SER A 85 -4.40 -3.59 0.00
C SER A 85 -2.90 -3.82 0.24
N GLN A 86 -2.04 -3.09 -0.48
CA GLN A 86 -0.58 -3.20 -0.46
C GLN A 86 -0.05 -4.60 -0.85
N ALA A 87 -0.76 -5.32 -1.72
CA ALA A 87 -0.36 -6.64 -2.18
C ALA A 87 1.04 -6.64 -2.84
N TYR A 88 1.41 -5.56 -3.53
CA TYR A 88 2.75 -5.35 -4.08
C TYR A 88 3.44 -4.14 -3.41
N LYS A 89 4.77 -4.17 -3.34
CA LYS A 89 5.58 -3.06 -2.80
C LYS A 89 6.48 -2.45 -3.87
N GLU A 90 7.14 -3.29 -4.63
CA GLU A 90 7.91 -2.89 -5.79
C GLU A 90 6.98 -2.64 -6.98
N LYS A 91 7.34 -1.66 -7.80
CA LYS A 91 6.50 -1.19 -8.91
C LYS A 91 7.02 -1.70 -10.27
N THR A 92 7.76 -2.81 -10.27
CA THR A 92 8.18 -3.49 -11.49
C THR A 92 7.06 -4.37 -12.05
N LEU A 93 7.05 -4.62 -13.35
CA LEU A 93 6.10 -5.54 -13.99
C LEU A 93 6.11 -6.91 -13.31
N ASP A 94 7.29 -7.47 -13.09
CA ASP A 94 7.46 -8.76 -12.44
C ASP A 94 6.86 -8.81 -11.02
N ALA A 95 7.19 -7.82 -10.18
CA ALA A 95 6.70 -7.77 -8.80
C ALA A 95 5.18 -7.62 -8.71
N ILE A 96 4.57 -6.82 -9.60
CA ILE A 96 3.13 -6.62 -9.64
C ILE A 96 2.43 -7.85 -10.19
N ALA A 97 2.94 -8.44 -11.28
CA ALA A 97 2.39 -9.67 -11.86
C ALA A 97 2.47 -10.83 -10.87
N GLN A 98 3.60 -11.03 -10.21
CA GLN A 98 3.74 -12.06 -9.18
C GLN A 98 2.75 -11.87 -8.03
N ALA A 99 2.53 -10.62 -7.59
CA ALA A 99 1.65 -10.33 -6.47
C ALA A 99 0.16 -10.46 -6.80
N LEU A 100 -0.24 -10.12 -8.02
CA LEU A 100 -1.66 -10.05 -8.42
C LEU A 100 -2.11 -11.23 -9.28
N LEU A 101 -1.21 -11.81 -10.09
CA LEU A 101 -1.51 -12.92 -11.00
C LEU A 101 -0.90 -14.25 -10.53
N GLY A 102 0.13 -14.21 -9.66
CA GLY A 102 0.94 -15.38 -9.33
C GLY A 102 1.96 -15.75 -10.42
N GLU A 103 2.16 -14.90 -11.41
CA GLU A 103 3.04 -15.11 -12.56
C GLU A 103 4.27 -14.22 -12.51
N THR A 104 5.36 -14.64 -13.18
CA THR A 104 6.62 -13.90 -13.24
C THR A 104 7.08 -13.76 -14.68
N LYS A 105 8.00 -12.82 -14.90
CA LYS A 105 8.71 -12.67 -16.18
C LYS A 105 9.58 -13.92 -16.46
N VAL A 106 9.96 -14.10 -17.71
CA VAL A 106 10.98 -15.09 -18.09
C VAL A 106 12.31 -14.70 -17.44
N VAL A 107 12.95 -15.63 -16.75
CA VAL A 107 14.29 -15.41 -16.18
C VAL A 107 15.31 -15.45 -17.29
N ILE A 108 16.09 -14.38 -17.42
CA ILE A 108 17.20 -14.28 -18.37
C ILE A 108 18.52 -14.14 -17.61
N GLU A 109 19.53 -14.89 -18.00
CA GLU A 109 20.87 -14.88 -17.39
C GLU A 109 21.86 -13.98 -18.13
N ALA A 110 21.48 -13.49 -19.32
CA ALA A 110 22.27 -12.62 -20.18
C ALA A 110 21.60 -11.26 -20.38
N SER A 111 22.30 -10.31 -21.00
CA SER A 111 21.68 -9.06 -21.47
C SER A 111 20.61 -9.37 -22.53
N VAL A 112 19.53 -8.60 -22.54
CA VAL A 112 18.45 -8.74 -23.55
C VAL A 112 19.01 -8.65 -24.98
N SER A 113 20.04 -7.81 -25.21
CA SER A 113 20.73 -7.67 -26.50
C SER A 113 21.48 -8.91 -26.96
N ASP A 114 21.84 -9.80 -26.04
CA ASP A 114 22.65 -10.98 -26.30
C ASP A 114 21.83 -12.27 -26.36
N LEU A 115 20.51 -12.16 -26.24
CA LEU A 115 19.60 -13.31 -26.26
C LEU A 115 19.48 -13.89 -27.68
N PRO A 116 19.45 -15.21 -27.84
CA PRO A 116 19.01 -15.86 -29.08
C PRO A 116 17.59 -15.41 -29.45
N LEU A 117 17.28 -15.38 -30.73
CA LEU A 117 16.01 -14.83 -31.26
C LEU A 117 14.77 -15.52 -30.69
N ASP A 118 14.82 -16.83 -30.48
CA ASP A 118 13.75 -17.62 -29.88
C ASP A 118 13.50 -17.23 -28.42
N ARG A 119 14.56 -17.05 -27.65
CA ARG A 119 14.48 -16.61 -26.24
C ARG A 119 14.04 -15.15 -26.13
N LEU A 120 14.49 -14.29 -27.04
CA LEU A 120 14.06 -12.90 -27.12
C LEU A 120 12.55 -12.82 -27.43
N ALA A 121 12.06 -13.65 -28.35
CA ALA A 121 10.66 -13.74 -28.70
C ALA A 121 9.81 -14.21 -27.50
N GLU A 122 10.23 -15.27 -26.80
CA GLU A 122 9.57 -15.75 -25.59
C GLU A 122 9.50 -14.67 -24.51
N TYR A 123 10.61 -13.97 -24.26
CA TYR A 123 10.68 -12.88 -23.30
C TYR A 123 9.70 -11.75 -23.66
N ASN A 124 9.69 -11.31 -24.91
CA ASN A 124 8.84 -10.21 -25.38
C ASN A 124 7.35 -10.57 -25.30
N ILE A 125 6.97 -11.77 -25.74
CA ILE A 125 5.58 -12.26 -25.63
C ILE A 125 5.15 -12.26 -24.16
N LYS A 126 5.98 -12.80 -23.28
CA LYS A 126 5.62 -12.87 -21.85
C LYS A 126 5.42 -11.50 -21.22
N ASP A 127 6.24 -10.51 -21.55
CA ASP A 127 6.09 -9.13 -21.08
C ASP A 127 4.78 -8.48 -21.58
N ALA A 128 4.42 -8.72 -22.85
CA ALA A 128 3.16 -8.25 -23.43
C ALA A 128 1.94 -8.96 -22.80
N GLU A 129 1.99 -10.29 -22.63
CA GLU A 129 0.95 -11.07 -21.98
C GLU A 129 0.71 -10.63 -20.54
N LEU A 130 1.77 -10.43 -19.75
CA LEU A 130 1.65 -9.95 -18.38
C LEU A 130 0.98 -8.58 -18.32
N SER A 131 1.32 -7.68 -19.24
CA SER A 131 0.70 -6.35 -19.30
C SER A 131 -0.79 -6.43 -19.66
N LEU A 132 -1.16 -7.26 -20.63
CA LEU A 132 -2.55 -7.50 -20.99
C LEU A 132 -3.32 -8.15 -19.84
N THR A 133 -2.77 -9.22 -19.26
CA THR A 133 -3.39 -9.96 -18.16
C THR A 133 -3.59 -9.08 -16.93
N LEU A 134 -2.63 -8.20 -16.59
CA LEU A 134 -2.80 -7.22 -15.51
C LEU A 134 -3.97 -6.26 -15.75
N THR A 135 -4.31 -5.99 -17.00
CA THR A 135 -5.45 -5.13 -17.36
C THR A 135 -6.78 -5.86 -17.22
N THR A 136 -6.78 -7.16 -17.58
CA THR A 136 -8.00 -7.96 -17.76
C THR A 136 -8.31 -8.96 -16.65
N PHE A 137 -7.35 -9.26 -15.75
CA PHE A 137 -7.55 -10.25 -14.70
C PHE A 137 -8.73 -9.90 -13.78
N ASN A 138 -9.24 -10.92 -13.10
CA ASN A 138 -10.34 -10.79 -12.15
C ASN A 138 -11.53 -10.00 -12.74
N ASN A 139 -12.01 -10.46 -13.89
CA ASN A 139 -13.12 -9.85 -14.62
C ASN A 139 -12.87 -8.37 -14.96
N GLU A 140 -11.73 -8.09 -15.59
CA GLU A 140 -11.31 -6.74 -16.03
C GLU A 140 -11.21 -5.70 -14.88
N LEU A 141 -10.79 -6.15 -13.71
CA LEU A 141 -10.76 -5.31 -12.50
C LEU A 141 -10.02 -3.99 -12.72
N VAL A 142 -8.82 -4.04 -13.32
CA VAL A 142 -7.98 -2.83 -13.51
C VAL A 142 -8.63 -1.89 -14.51
N TRP A 143 -9.10 -2.42 -15.65
CA TRP A 143 -9.80 -1.63 -16.66
C TRP A 143 -11.04 -0.94 -16.07
N LYS A 144 -11.88 -1.70 -15.37
CA LYS A 144 -13.09 -1.18 -14.72
C LYS A 144 -12.77 -0.11 -13.67
N LEU A 145 -11.70 -0.30 -12.88
CA LEU A 145 -11.23 0.72 -11.92
C LEU A 145 -10.83 2.02 -12.63
N ILE A 146 -10.04 1.93 -13.70
CA ILE A 146 -9.62 3.11 -14.48
C ILE A 146 -10.84 3.86 -15.01
N VAL A 147 -11.78 3.18 -15.64
CA VAL A 147 -13.01 3.79 -16.21
C VAL A 147 -13.88 4.42 -15.11
N LEU A 148 -14.05 3.75 -13.99
CA LEU A 148 -14.85 4.28 -12.88
C LEU A 148 -14.21 5.51 -12.26
N ILE A 149 -12.89 5.49 -12.01
CA ILE A 149 -12.18 6.65 -11.45
C ILE A 149 -12.20 7.81 -12.45
N MET A 150 -12.03 7.54 -13.74
CA MET A 150 -12.15 8.53 -14.83
C MET A 150 -13.52 9.26 -14.76
N ARG A 151 -14.60 8.50 -14.64
CA ARG A 151 -15.97 9.06 -14.52
C ARG A 151 -16.17 9.86 -13.23
N LEU A 152 -15.65 9.37 -12.10
CA LEU A 152 -15.72 10.07 -10.82
C LEU A 152 -14.89 11.36 -10.85
N ALA A 153 -13.66 11.28 -11.32
CA ALA A 153 -12.73 12.41 -11.35
C ALA A 153 -13.04 13.44 -12.45
N LYS A 154 -13.95 13.13 -13.40
CA LYS A 154 -14.23 13.99 -14.57
C LYS A 154 -12.98 14.31 -15.39
N MET A 155 -12.15 13.30 -15.63
CA MET A 155 -10.88 13.40 -16.34
C MET A 155 -10.88 12.52 -17.59
N SER A 156 -9.88 12.71 -18.46
CA SER A 156 -9.61 11.79 -19.56
C SER A 156 -9.08 10.45 -19.05
N LEU A 157 -9.15 9.43 -19.90
CA LEU A 157 -8.62 8.09 -19.62
C LEU A 157 -7.12 8.12 -19.30
N GLU A 158 -6.38 8.88 -20.09
CA GLU A 158 -4.93 9.02 -19.94
C GLU A 158 -4.55 9.81 -18.68
N ASP A 159 -5.23 10.93 -18.42
CA ASP A 159 -4.94 11.76 -17.25
C ASP A 159 -5.19 11.00 -15.94
N VAL A 160 -6.24 10.19 -15.86
CA VAL A 160 -6.56 9.45 -14.62
C VAL A 160 -5.50 8.42 -14.26
N THR A 161 -4.83 7.85 -15.26
CA THR A 161 -3.76 6.87 -15.04
C THR A 161 -2.41 7.50 -14.73
N ARG A 162 -2.15 8.71 -15.23
CA ARG A 162 -0.88 9.44 -15.07
C ARG A 162 -0.86 10.40 -13.90
N ARG A 163 -2.00 11.00 -13.56
CA ARG A 163 -2.11 12.03 -12.52
C ARG A 163 -2.38 11.41 -11.15
N LYS A 164 -1.86 12.06 -10.11
CA LYS A 164 -2.09 11.64 -8.72
C LYS A 164 -3.51 12.01 -8.25
N VAL A 165 -3.93 11.43 -7.13
CA VAL A 165 -5.25 11.67 -6.50
C VAL A 165 -5.58 13.15 -6.32
N SER A 166 -4.59 14.00 -6.05
CA SER A 166 -4.81 15.46 -5.95
C SER A 166 -5.45 16.05 -7.21
N ALA A 167 -5.08 15.57 -8.40
CA ALA A 167 -5.71 15.99 -9.65
C ALA A 167 -7.14 15.47 -9.79
N TRP A 168 -7.41 14.24 -9.35
CA TRP A 168 -8.76 13.67 -9.36
C TRP A 168 -9.72 14.47 -8.48
N VAL A 169 -9.30 14.76 -7.25
CA VAL A 169 -10.11 15.54 -6.30
C VAL A 169 -10.28 16.97 -6.80
N LYS A 170 -9.20 17.60 -7.29
CA LYS A 170 -9.26 18.95 -7.87
C LYS A 170 -10.29 19.03 -9.00
N ASN A 171 -10.22 18.12 -9.96
CA ASN A 171 -11.12 18.15 -11.12
C ASN A 171 -12.59 17.97 -10.73
N LEU A 172 -12.90 17.03 -9.83
CA LEU A 172 -14.27 16.87 -9.34
C LEU A 172 -14.75 18.14 -8.61
N MET A 173 -13.92 18.71 -7.73
CA MET A 173 -14.27 19.95 -7.01
C MET A 173 -14.49 21.11 -7.98
N TYR A 174 -13.62 21.30 -8.97
CA TYR A 174 -13.75 22.34 -9.99
C TYR A 174 -14.98 22.14 -10.88
N TRP A 175 -15.30 20.88 -11.20
CA TRP A 175 -16.50 20.54 -11.96
C TRP A 175 -17.77 20.92 -11.16
N GLU A 176 -17.81 20.63 -9.85
CA GLU A 176 -18.92 21.02 -8.99
C GLU A 176 -19.05 22.55 -8.84
N HIS A 177 -17.94 23.28 -8.70
CA HIS A 177 -17.98 24.75 -8.68
C HIS A 177 -18.59 25.30 -9.96
N ARG A 178 -18.12 24.85 -11.13
CA ARG A 178 -18.64 25.29 -12.44
C ARG A 178 -20.11 24.94 -12.61
N ARG A 179 -20.50 23.73 -12.23
CA ARG A 179 -21.90 23.29 -12.33
C ARG A 179 -22.85 24.13 -11.50
N ASN A 180 -22.42 24.59 -10.34
CA ASN A 180 -23.20 25.41 -9.43
C ASN A 180 -22.94 26.91 -9.59
N ASN A 181 -22.16 27.31 -10.59
CA ASN A 181 -21.75 28.68 -10.84
C ASN A 181 -21.09 29.35 -9.62
N TYR A 182 -20.26 28.61 -8.90
CA TYR A 182 -19.49 29.08 -7.77
C TYR A 182 -18.11 29.55 -8.19
N LEU A 183 -17.61 30.61 -7.56
CA LEU A 183 -16.25 31.07 -7.73
C LEU A 183 -15.27 30.03 -7.16
N ILE A 184 -14.21 29.74 -7.89
CA ILE A 184 -13.09 28.92 -7.41
C ILE A 184 -12.12 29.85 -6.69
N PRO A 185 -11.87 29.68 -5.39
CA PRO A 185 -10.98 30.57 -4.65
C PRO A 185 -9.51 30.38 -5.09
N GLU A 186 -8.72 31.43 -4.94
CA GLU A 186 -7.28 31.37 -5.15
C GLU A 186 -6.57 30.64 -3.98
N ARG A 187 -5.56 29.86 -4.31
CA ARG A 187 -4.80 29.08 -3.32
C ARG A 187 -4.14 29.95 -2.25
N GLU A 188 -3.56 31.07 -2.63
CA GLU A 188 -2.87 31.98 -1.70
C GLU A 188 -3.86 32.65 -0.74
N GLU A 189 -5.06 32.94 -1.20
CA GLU A 189 -6.14 33.45 -0.34
C GLU A 189 -6.55 32.38 0.69
N LEU A 190 -6.79 31.14 0.25
CA LEU A 190 -7.09 30.04 1.16
C LEU A 190 -5.96 29.79 2.16
N LYS A 191 -4.72 29.84 1.72
CA LYS A 191 -3.56 29.68 2.60
C LYS A 191 -3.52 30.76 3.67
N ARG A 192 -3.79 32.00 3.32
CA ARG A 192 -3.85 33.12 4.27
C ARG A 192 -4.98 32.96 5.28
N LEU A 193 -6.18 32.53 4.83
CA LEU A 193 -7.37 32.45 5.67
C LEU A 193 -7.47 31.13 6.47
N LYS A 194 -6.93 30.03 5.96
CA LYS A 194 -7.14 28.67 6.46
C LYS A 194 -5.84 27.88 6.69
N GLY A 195 -4.69 28.57 6.57
CA GLY A 195 -3.36 27.94 6.62
C GLY A 195 -2.84 27.63 8.02
N GLU A 196 -3.51 28.11 9.06
CA GLU A 196 -3.10 27.88 10.45
C GLU A 196 -3.49 26.49 10.93
N VAL A 197 -2.57 25.85 11.65
CA VAL A 197 -2.76 24.58 12.35
C VAL A 197 -2.35 24.73 13.82
N LYS A 198 -3.08 24.10 14.71
CA LYS A 198 -2.91 24.27 16.16
C LYS A 198 -2.18 23.09 16.82
N THR A 199 -2.14 21.93 16.18
CA THR A 199 -1.46 20.76 16.74
C THR A 199 -0.06 20.58 16.16
N ALA A 200 0.88 20.11 17.01
CA ALA A 200 2.22 19.76 16.55
C ALA A 200 2.26 18.34 15.96
N ALA A 201 2.96 18.18 14.84
CA ALA A 201 3.18 16.86 14.27
C ALA A 201 4.16 16.04 15.11
N LYS A 202 3.79 14.78 15.41
CA LYS A 202 4.68 13.81 16.07
C LYS A 202 5.65 13.13 15.11
N ILE A 203 5.40 13.22 13.81
CA ILE A 203 6.19 12.58 12.74
C ILE A 203 6.74 13.69 11.83
N GLY A 204 8.04 13.67 11.57
CA GLY A 204 8.70 14.64 10.68
C GLY A 204 8.04 14.72 9.30
N GLY A 205 7.94 15.93 8.77
CA GLY A 205 7.31 16.23 7.47
C GLY A 205 5.79 16.42 7.48
N LYS A 206 5.09 16.21 8.60
CA LYS A 206 3.67 16.57 8.76
C LYS A 206 3.54 17.85 9.60
N ARG A 207 2.57 18.69 9.23
CA ARG A 207 2.32 19.98 9.90
C ARG A 207 1.36 19.89 11.10
N TYR A 208 0.57 18.81 11.20
CA TYR A 208 -0.43 18.58 12.23
C TYR A 208 -0.38 17.14 12.75
N ALA A 209 -0.96 16.89 13.93
CA ALA A 209 -1.00 15.58 14.54
C ALA A 209 -1.85 14.59 13.69
N GLY A 210 -1.36 13.38 13.53
CA GLY A 210 -2.03 12.31 12.77
C GLY A 210 -3.04 11.51 13.60
N ALA A 211 -3.39 10.31 13.11
CA ALA A 211 -4.26 9.36 13.80
C ALA A 211 -3.67 8.86 15.11
N ILE A 212 -4.55 8.42 16.00
CA ILE A 212 -4.14 7.68 17.21
C ILE A 212 -3.92 6.20 16.89
N VAL A 213 -2.93 5.60 17.49
CA VAL A 213 -2.70 4.16 17.53
C VAL A 213 -2.48 3.77 18.99
N ILE A 214 -3.38 2.92 19.50
CA ILE A 214 -3.31 2.42 20.86
C ILE A 214 -2.25 1.32 20.89
N ASP A 215 -1.40 1.30 21.94
CA ASP A 215 -0.40 0.25 22.09
C ASP A 215 -1.09 -1.10 22.33
N PRO A 216 -0.70 -2.16 21.61
CA PRO A 216 -1.22 -3.47 21.90
C PRO A 216 -0.68 -3.97 23.25
N ILE A 217 -1.51 -4.73 23.94
CA ILE A 217 -1.03 -5.52 25.08
C ILE A 217 -0.38 -6.77 24.48
N PRO A 218 0.96 -6.97 24.61
CA PRO A 218 1.63 -8.14 24.02
C PRO A 218 1.09 -9.45 24.59
N GLY A 219 0.92 -10.46 23.73
CA GLY A 219 0.40 -11.77 24.12
C GLY A 219 -0.44 -12.43 23.05
N VAL A 220 -0.96 -13.62 23.38
CA VAL A 220 -1.89 -14.38 22.54
C VAL A 220 -3.28 -14.32 23.17
N TYR A 221 -4.25 -13.85 22.39
CA TYR A 221 -5.62 -13.65 22.84
C TYR A 221 -6.58 -14.44 21.94
N PHE A 222 -7.48 -15.21 22.55
CA PHE A 222 -8.51 -15.98 21.86
C PHE A 222 -9.81 -15.18 21.75
N ASN A 223 -10.61 -15.49 20.74
CA ASN A 223 -11.92 -14.88 20.49
C ASN A 223 -11.85 -13.35 20.42
N VAL A 224 -11.06 -12.82 19.49
CA VAL A 224 -10.91 -11.37 19.31
C VAL A 224 -11.77 -10.91 18.16
N VAL A 225 -12.69 -9.98 18.44
CA VAL A 225 -13.53 -9.32 17.43
C VAL A 225 -12.91 -7.97 17.06
N VAL A 226 -12.84 -7.70 15.77
CA VAL A 226 -12.41 -6.40 15.25
C VAL A 226 -13.63 -5.59 14.85
N LEU A 227 -13.79 -4.45 15.49
CA LEU A 227 -14.73 -3.41 15.10
C LEU A 227 -14.02 -2.38 14.23
N ASP A 228 -14.59 -2.02 13.09
CA ASP A 228 -14.02 -1.06 12.15
C ASP A 228 -15.03 0.04 11.80
N PHE A 229 -14.59 1.29 11.83
CA PHE A 229 -15.45 2.40 11.42
C PHE A 229 -15.63 2.42 9.90
N ALA A 230 -16.88 2.46 9.46
CA ALA A 230 -17.22 2.48 8.05
C ALA A 230 -16.73 3.76 7.35
N SER A 231 -15.49 3.77 6.84
CA SER A 231 -14.83 4.95 6.24
C SER A 231 -14.76 6.14 7.21
N LEU A 232 -14.03 6.02 8.31
CA LEU A 232 -13.99 6.99 9.41
C LEU A 232 -13.79 8.44 8.92
N TYR A 233 -12.72 8.77 8.25
CA TYR A 233 -12.43 10.15 7.83
C TYR A 233 -13.45 10.74 6.85
N PRO A 234 -13.91 10.02 5.81
CA PRO A 234 -15.02 10.47 4.98
C PRO A 234 -16.32 10.69 5.76
N SER A 235 -16.60 9.86 6.78
CA SER A 235 -17.76 9.99 7.65
C SER A 235 -17.67 11.24 8.53
N ILE A 236 -16.49 11.51 9.08
CA ILE A 236 -16.20 12.74 9.84
C ILE A 236 -16.41 13.97 8.96
N ILE A 237 -15.86 13.99 7.74
CA ILE A 237 -16.07 15.09 6.79
C ILE A 237 -17.56 15.36 6.57
N LYS A 238 -18.35 14.30 6.42
CA LYS A 238 -19.80 14.40 6.22
C LYS A 238 -20.53 14.89 7.46
N VAL A 239 -20.28 14.28 8.62
CA VAL A 239 -21.04 14.54 9.88
C VAL A 239 -20.77 15.93 10.42
N TRP A 240 -19.50 16.32 10.46
CA TRP A 240 -19.09 17.65 10.95
C TRP A 240 -19.10 18.73 9.87
N ASN A 241 -19.64 18.44 8.69
CA ASN A 241 -19.74 19.39 7.57
C ASN A 241 -18.42 20.05 7.21
N LEU A 242 -17.30 19.29 7.25
CA LEU A 242 -15.97 19.81 6.98
C LEU A 242 -15.78 20.11 5.49
N SER A 243 -15.50 21.36 5.18
CA SER A 243 -15.19 21.86 3.85
C SER A 243 -14.34 23.11 3.95
N TYR A 244 -13.59 23.42 2.90
CA TYR A 244 -12.70 24.58 2.91
C TYR A 244 -13.45 25.89 3.15
N GLU A 245 -14.73 26.00 2.73
CA GLU A 245 -15.58 27.19 2.95
C GLU A 245 -16.27 27.21 4.32
N THR A 246 -16.53 26.04 4.92
CA THR A 246 -17.26 25.98 6.20
C THR A 246 -16.37 26.03 7.43
N ILE A 247 -15.09 25.63 7.30
CA ILE A 247 -14.14 25.66 8.42
C ILE A 247 -13.62 27.07 8.66
N ASP A 248 -13.51 27.47 9.91
CA ASP A 248 -13.08 28.80 10.35
C ASP A 248 -13.65 29.91 9.45
N PRO A 249 -14.99 30.02 9.34
CA PRO A 249 -15.61 30.95 8.43
C PRO A 249 -15.25 32.39 8.79
N PRO A 250 -15.15 33.31 7.80
CA PRO A 250 -14.97 34.72 8.10
C PRO A 250 -16.09 35.29 8.97
N GLY A 251 -15.79 36.29 9.78
CA GLY A 251 -16.76 36.93 10.66
C GLY A 251 -18.02 37.38 9.92
N GLY A 252 -19.18 37.05 10.47
CA GLY A 252 -20.49 37.36 9.87
C GLY A 252 -20.94 36.41 8.74
N TRP A 253 -20.09 35.49 8.26
CA TRP A 253 -20.48 34.53 7.24
C TRP A 253 -21.37 33.39 7.78
N CYS A 254 -21.20 33.06 9.07
CA CYS A 254 -22.00 32.10 9.81
C CYS A 254 -22.47 32.74 11.12
N ARG A 255 -23.70 32.46 11.55
CA ARG A 255 -24.17 32.89 12.87
C ARG A 255 -23.43 32.13 13.96
N ASP A 256 -23.20 32.78 15.10
CA ASP A 256 -22.46 32.15 16.21
C ASP A 256 -23.14 30.87 16.72
N ASP A 257 -24.47 30.84 16.79
CA ASP A 257 -25.28 29.67 17.17
C ASP A 257 -25.18 28.50 16.18
N ASP A 258 -24.74 28.77 14.97
CA ASP A 258 -24.56 27.78 13.91
C ASP A 258 -23.11 27.28 13.79
N LEU A 259 -22.22 27.77 14.66
CA LEU A 259 -20.83 27.28 14.73
C LEU A 259 -20.76 26.03 15.59
N LEU A 260 -20.09 25.01 15.04
CA LEU A 260 -19.76 23.76 15.70
C LEU A 260 -18.27 23.74 16.03
N ASP A 261 -17.92 23.46 17.28
CA ASP A 261 -16.53 23.35 17.69
C ASP A 261 -15.91 22.03 17.23
N VAL A 262 -14.75 22.12 16.63
CA VAL A 262 -13.86 20.99 16.37
C VAL A 262 -12.93 20.83 17.55
N ILE A 263 -13.13 19.78 18.32
CA ILE A 263 -12.36 19.50 19.54
C ILE A 263 -11.38 18.35 19.31
N ASP A 264 -10.27 18.40 20.00
CA ASP A 264 -9.31 17.29 20.03
C ASP A 264 -9.68 16.23 21.10
N GLU A 265 -8.85 15.22 21.25
CA GLU A 265 -9.04 14.16 22.23
C GLU A 265 -8.95 14.61 23.69
N LYS A 266 -8.46 15.83 23.96
CA LYS A 266 -8.38 16.45 25.28
C LYS A 266 -9.55 17.39 25.56
N GLY A 267 -10.37 17.70 24.55
CA GLY A 267 -11.48 18.64 24.64
C GLY A 267 -11.09 20.09 24.33
N GLU A 268 -9.89 20.33 23.77
CA GLU A 268 -9.48 21.67 23.34
C GLU A 268 -10.09 22.03 22.00
N ILE A 269 -10.63 23.26 21.86
CA ILE A 269 -11.20 23.75 20.61
C ILE A 269 -10.07 24.14 19.65
N LEU A 270 -9.95 23.38 18.56
CA LEU A 270 -8.97 23.64 17.51
C LEU A 270 -9.52 24.57 16.43
N HIS A 271 -10.71 24.29 15.92
CA HIS A 271 -11.36 25.00 14.82
C HIS A 271 -12.86 25.14 15.07
N ARG A 272 -13.52 25.93 14.24
CA ARG A 272 -14.98 26.05 14.23
C ARG A 272 -15.52 25.79 12.83
N VAL A 273 -16.68 25.17 12.72
CA VAL A 273 -17.31 24.81 11.44
C VAL A 273 -18.74 25.31 11.39
N CYS A 274 -19.11 25.97 10.31
CA CYS A 274 -20.48 26.40 10.07
C CYS A 274 -21.36 25.19 9.70
N LYS A 275 -22.41 24.91 10.48
CA LYS A 275 -23.36 23.82 10.24
C LYS A 275 -24.56 24.19 9.37
N SER A 276 -24.94 25.47 9.30
CA SER A 276 -26.11 25.93 8.58
C SER A 276 -25.92 26.00 7.06
N ARG A 277 -24.68 26.03 6.58
CA ARG A 277 -24.35 26.05 5.15
C ARG A 277 -23.65 24.76 4.76
N LYS A 278 -24.22 24.03 3.79
CA LYS A 278 -23.66 22.76 3.35
C LYS A 278 -22.37 22.99 2.56
N GLY A 279 -21.27 22.43 3.06
CA GLY A 279 -19.95 22.51 2.42
C GLY A 279 -19.83 21.58 1.20
N ILE A 280 -19.16 22.04 0.14
CA ILE A 280 -18.99 21.27 -1.10
C ILE A 280 -18.21 19.98 -0.84
N THR A 281 -17.08 20.06 -0.11
CA THR A 281 -16.29 18.87 0.24
C THR A 281 -17.11 17.87 1.03
N SER A 282 -17.83 18.34 2.05
CA SER A 282 -18.71 17.51 2.87
C SER A 282 -19.83 16.85 2.06
N ALA A 283 -20.44 17.59 1.13
CA ALA A 283 -21.48 17.06 0.26
C ALA A 283 -20.94 15.97 -0.68
N LEU A 284 -19.84 16.24 -1.38
CA LEU A 284 -19.26 15.32 -2.36
C LEU A 284 -18.69 14.05 -1.71
N VAL A 285 -17.80 14.23 -0.72
CA VAL A 285 -17.18 13.10 -0.03
C VAL A 285 -18.23 12.29 0.72
N GLY A 286 -19.21 12.96 1.34
CA GLY A 286 -20.32 12.32 2.03
C GLY A 286 -21.20 11.49 1.10
N LEU A 287 -21.54 12.01 -0.08
CA LEU A 287 -22.33 11.31 -1.09
C LEU A 287 -21.59 10.05 -1.61
N LEU A 288 -20.32 10.20 -1.98
CA LEU A 288 -19.51 9.09 -2.47
C LEU A 288 -19.30 8.01 -1.38
N ARG A 289 -19.12 8.45 -0.12
CA ARG A 289 -19.05 7.55 1.03
C ARG A 289 -20.37 6.77 1.22
N ASP A 290 -21.52 7.43 1.13
CA ASP A 290 -22.81 6.77 1.27
C ASP A 290 -23.07 5.78 0.14
N PHE A 291 -22.75 6.13 -1.10
CA PHE A 291 -22.81 5.18 -2.20
C PHE A 291 -21.93 3.94 -1.93
N ARG A 292 -20.70 4.16 -1.44
CA ARG A 292 -19.83 3.04 -1.10
C ARG A 292 -20.42 2.15 0.00
N VAL A 293 -20.77 2.74 1.16
CA VAL A 293 -21.09 1.98 2.38
C VAL A 293 -22.53 1.50 2.38
N ARG A 294 -23.47 2.40 2.06
CA ARG A 294 -24.91 2.13 2.18
C ARG A 294 -25.53 1.48 0.96
N VAL A 295 -24.88 1.59 -0.21
CA VAL A 295 -25.39 1.03 -1.46
C VAL A 295 -24.50 -0.12 -1.92
N TYR A 296 -23.33 0.16 -2.48
CA TYR A 296 -22.55 -0.87 -3.20
C TYR A 296 -21.96 -1.96 -2.31
N LYS A 297 -21.52 -1.64 -1.08
CA LYS A 297 -21.06 -2.67 -0.13
C LYS A 297 -22.20 -3.62 0.28
N LYS A 298 -23.44 -3.11 0.41
CA LYS A 298 -24.62 -3.92 0.71
C LYS A 298 -25.06 -4.75 -0.49
N LEU A 299 -25.11 -4.15 -1.68
CA LEU A 299 -25.44 -4.84 -2.92
C LEU A 299 -24.46 -5.98 -3.22
N ALA A 300 -23.15 -5.77 -3.01
CA ALA A 300 -22.14 -6.81 -3.17
C ALA A 300 -22.35 -8.00 -2.21
N LYS A 301 -22.78 -7.75 -0.97
CA LYS A 301 -23.12 -8.82 -0.01
C LYS A 301 -24.41 -9.59 -0.36
N GLN A 302 -25.35 -8.94 -1.03
CA GLN A 302 -26.66 -9.50 -1.36
C GLN A 302 -26.71 -10.14 -2.76
N ALA A 303 -25.75 -9.84 -3.62
CA ALA A 303 -25.70 -10.34 -4.99
C ALA A 303 -25.54 -11.87 -5.01
N ARG A 304 -26.39 -12.54 -5.79
CA ARG A 304 -26.37 -14.00 -5.97
C ARG A 304 -25.49 -14.42 -7.15
N GLU A 305 -25.45 -13.59 -8.20
CA GLU A 305 -24.64 -13.82 -9.39
C GLU A 305 -23.23 -13.29 -9.16
N GLU A 306 -22.21 -14.11 -9.41
CA GLU A 306 -20.81 -13.77 -9.14
C GLU A 306 -20.34 -12.57 -9.99
N GLU A 307 -20.81 -12.46 -11.22
CA GLU A 307 -20.48 -11.31 -12.09
C GLU A 307 -21.02 -9.99 -11.52
N VAL A 308 -22.28 -9.98 -11.07
CA VAL A 308 -22.92 -8.81 -10.46
C VAL A 308 -22.22 -8.43 -9.16
N LYS A 309 -21.87 -9.42 -8.34
CA LYS A 309 -21.12 -9.22 -7.10
C LYS A 309 -19.75 -8.59 -7.39
N ASN A 310 -19.02 -9.15 -8.36
CA ASN A 310 -17.73 -8.63 -8.78
C ASN A 310 -17.84 -7.18 -9.27
N TRP A 311 -18.87 -6.84 -10.04
CA TRP A 311 -19.11 -5.46 -10.46
C TRP A 311 -19.31 -4.51 -9.27
N TYR A 312 -20.17 -4.87 -8.31
CA TYR A 312 -20.39 -4.04 -7.14
C TYR A 312 -19.11 -3.91 -6.28
N ASP A 313 -18.30 -4.95 -6.19
CA ASP A 313 -17.01 -4.91 -5.52
C ASP A 313 -16.01 -3.98 -6.22
N VAL A 314 -15.98 -3.95 -7.54
CA VAL A 314 -15.16 -2.99 -8.29
C VAL A 314 -15.61 -1.56 -8.03
N VAL A 315 -16.93 -1.30 -8.08
CA VAL A 315 -17.47 0.04 -7.81
C VAL A 315 -17.12 0.50 -6.39
N GLN A 316 -17.33 -0.35 -5.37
CA GLN A 316 -17.02 0.04 -3.99
C GLN A 316 -15.52 0.21 -3.75
N LYS A 317 -14.65 -0.51 -4.47
CA LYS A 317 -13.20 -0.31 -4.43
C LYS A 317 -12.80 1.03 -5.05
N ALA A 318 -13.35 1.38 -6.22
CA ALA A 318 -13.09 2.67 -6.85
C ALA A 318 -13.51 3.84 -5.94
N LEU A 319 -14.71 3.75 -5.34
CA LEU A 319 -15.18 4.71 -4.36
C LEU A 319 -14.25 4.78 -3.13
N LYS A 320 -13.78 3.62 -2.62
CA LYS A 320 -12.84 3.56 -1.50
C LYS A 320 -11.53 4.30 -1.79
N VAL A 321 -10.96 4.07 -2.97
CA VAL A 321 -9.74 4.77 -3.40
C VAL A 321 -9.96 6.27 -3.36
N TYR A 322 -11.05 6.75 -3.96
CA TYR A 322 -11.34 8.16 -4.09
C TYR A 322 -11.59 8.84 -2.74
N VAL A 323 -12.52 8.32 -1.94
CA VAL A 323 -12.94 8.98 -0.69
C VAL A 323 -11.86 8.94 0.39
N ASN A 324 -11.12 7.81 0.52
CA ASN A 324 -10.09 7.71 1.53
C ASN A 324 -8.85 8.55 1.22
N ALA A 325 -8.57 8.78 -0.05
CA ALA A 325 -7.46 9.62 -0.47
C ALA A 325 -7.80 11.13 -0.45
N SER A 326 -9.10 11.49 -0.42
CA SER A 326 -9.55 12.87 -0.56
C SER A 326 -9.11 13.78 0.59
N TYR A 327 -9.13 13.32 1.86
CA TYR A 327 -8.83 14.21 2.99
C TYR A 327 -7.37 14.69 2.99
N GLY A 328 -6.43 13.82 2.63
CA GLY A 328 -5.00 14.11 2.68
C GLY A 328 -4.54 15.20 1.71
N VAL A 329 -5.27 15.39 0.60
CA VAL A 329 -4.90 16.40 -0.41
C VAL A 329 -5.11 17.82 0.09
N PHE A 330 -6.10 18.09 0.95
CA PHE A 330 -6.35 19.43 1.51
C PHE A 330 -5.22 19.91 2.43
N GLY A 331 -4.45 19.00 3.02
CA GLY A 331 -3.27 19.31 3.82
C GLY A 331 -1.98 19.48 3.02
N HIS A 332 -1.99 19.31 1.70
CA HIS A 332 -0.81 19.39 0.86
C HIS A 332 -0.67 20.77 0.20
N GLU A 333 0.47 21.45 0.39
CA GLU A 333 0.67 22.84 -0.07
C GLU A 333 0.46 23.07 -1.57
N SER A 334 0.76 22.08 -2.40
CA SER A 334 0.57 22.20 -3.85
C SER A 334 -0.89 22.05 -4.30
N PHE A 335 -1.81 21.71 -3.38
CA PHE A 335 -3.21 21.55 -3.73
C PHE A 335 -3.89 22.91 -3.90
N PRO A 336 -4.64 23.16 -4.99
CA PRO A 336 -5.27 24.45 -5.22
C PRO A 336 -6.26 24.90 -4.13
N LEU A 337 -6.97 23.94 -3.51
CA LEU A 337 -7.88 24.21 -2.38
C LEU A 337 -7.18 23.84 -1.05
N TYR A 338 -5.93 24.26 -0.90
CA TYR A 338 -5.11 24.01 0.29
C TYR A 338 -5.76 24.55 1.55
N THR A 339 -6.12 23.64 2.46
CA THR A 339 -6.83 23.96 3.70
C THR A 339 -6.33 23.01 4.80
N PRO A 340 -5.14 23.24 5.37
CA PRO A 340 -4.57 22.35 6.39
C PRO A 340 -5.42 22.29 7.66
N SER A 341 -6.16 23.33 8.01
CA SER A 341 -7.13 23.32 9.12
C SER A 341 -8.21 22.25 8.93
N LEU A 342 -8.68 22.02 7.68
CA LEU A 342 -9.60 20.93 7.38
C LEU A 342 -8.97 19.57 7.63
N ALA A 343 -7.75 19.37 7.12
CA ALA A 343 -7.04 18.09 7.30
C ALA A 343 -6.69 17.81 8.77
N GLU A 344 -6.34 18.84 9.54
CA GLU A 344 -6.13 18.77 10.99
C GLU A 344 -7.44 18.41 11.71
N SER A 345 -8.55 19.05 11.36
CA SER A 345 -9.87 18.78 11.94
C SER A 345 -10.30 17.33 11.73
N VAL A 346 -10.07 16.75 10.54
CA VAL A 346 -10.40 15.34 10.27
C VAL A 346 -9.62 14.41 11.20
N THR A 347 -8.32 14.67 11.39
CA THR A 347 -7.50 13.81 12.26
C THR A 347 -7.78 14.04 13.75
N ALA A 348 -8.06 15.26 14.18
CA ALA A 348 -8.43 15.59 15.55
C ALA A 348 -9.76 14.95 15.94
N LEU A 349 -10.79 15.11 15.11
CA LEU A 349 -12.08 14.45 15.31
C LEU A 349 -11.97 12.92 15.23
N GLY A 350 -11.06 12.40 14.39
CA GLY A 350 -10.74 10.95 14.37
C GLY A 350 -10.21 10.47 15.72
N ARG A 351 -9.26 11.20 16.33
CA ARG A 351 -8.77 10.89 17.67
C ARG A 351 -9.86 11.01 18.73
N TYR A 352 -10.66 12.08 18.68
CA TYR A 352 -11.80 12.29 19.58
C TYR A 352 -12.79 11.12 19.50
N VAL A 353 -13.21 10.72 18.31
CA VAL A 353 -14.15 9.61 18.09
C VAL A 353 -13.60 8.30 18.66
N ILE A 354 -12.35 7.96 18.36
CA ILE A 354 -11.73 6.73 18.88
C ILE A 354 -11.65 6.78 20.41
N THR A 355 -11.22 7.89 21.00
CA THR A 355 -11.10 8.03 22.45
C THR A 355 -12.47 7.92 23.15
N LYS A 356 -13.50 8.57 22.62
CA LYS A 356 -14.86 8.45 23.14
C LYS A 356 -15.42 7.03 23.04
N THR A 357 -15.17 6.36 21.91
CA THR A 357 -15.61 4.96 21.71
C THR A 357 -14.89 4.01 22.67
N LEU A 358 -13.60 4.24 22.95
CA LEU A 358 -12.85 3.48 23.94
C LEU A 358 -13.42 3.65 25.34
N SER A 359 -13.62 4.88 25.79
CA SER A 359 -14.21 5.15 27.11
C SER A 359 -15.57 4.47 27.23
N ARG A 360 -16.41 4.53 26.19
CA ARG A 360 -17.70 3.86 26.19
C ARG A 360 -17.58 2.32 26.21
N ALA A 361 -16.62 1.76 25.47
CA ALA A 361 -16.35 0.33 25.52
C ALA A 361 -15.96 -0.14 26.92
N GLU A 362 -15.09 0.61 27.61
CA GLU A 362 -14.68 0.34 29.00
C GLU A 362 -15.87 0.43 29.97
N GLU A 363 -16.72 1.45 29.85
CA GLU A 363 -17.96 1.59 30.65
C GLU A 363 -18.90 0.40 30.49
N LEU A 364 -18.94 -0.18 29.26
CA LEU A 364 -19.72 -1.39 28.97
C LEU A 364 -19.03 -2.70 29.39
N GLY A 365 -17.83 -2.62 29.97
CA GLY A 365 -17.05 -3.77 30.39
C GLY A 365 -16.31 -4.49 29.26
N LEU A 366 -16.24 -3.91 28.07
CA LEU A 366 -15.49 -4.45 26.94
C LEU A 366 -13.99 -4.20 27.10
N ARG A 367 -13.18 -5.25 26.94
CA ARG A 367 -11.73 -5.13 27.00
C ARG A 367 -11.13 -4.91 25.61
N VAL A 368 -10.66 -3.72 25.34
CA VAL A 368 -9.97 -3.39 24.09
C VAL A 368 -8.47 -3.68 24.23
N LEU A 369 -7.93 -4.53 23.36
CA LEU A 369 -6.53 -4.96 23.37
C LEU A 369 -5.63 -4.08 22.53
N TYR A 370 -6.16 -3.52 21.44
CA TYR A 370 -5.41 -2.76 20.44
C TYR A 370 -6.36 -1.90 19.60
N GLY A 371 -5.87 -0.76 19.10
CA GLY A 371 -6.58 0.09 18.16
C GLY A 371 -5.66 0.69 17.11
N ASP A 372 -6.06 0.71 15.85
CA ASP A 372 -5.28 1.26 14.74
C ASP A 372 -6.13 2.15 13.85
N THR A 373 -6.04 3.45 14.06
CA THR A 373 -6.65 4.51 13.24
C THR A 373 -8.17 4.50 13.24
N ASP A 374 -8.80 3.44 12.78
CA ASP A 374 -10.25 3.28 12.55
C ASP A 374 -10.79 1.93 13.06
N SER A 375 -9.94 1.11 13.68
CA SER A 375 -10.32 -0.22 14.17
C SER A 375 -9.98 -0.44 15.64
N LEU A 376 -10.81 -1.24 16.32
CA LEU A 376 -10.67 -1.65 17.72
C LEU A 376 -10.70 -3.17 17.81
N PHE A 377 -9.73 -3.77 18.49
CA PHE A 377 -9.65 -5.19 18.76
C PHE A 377 -10.18 -5.48 20.16
N VAL A 378 -11.34 -6.11 20.25
CA VAL A 378 -12.05 -6.38 21.50
C VAL A 378 -11.91 -7.84 21.87
N TRP A 379 -11.47 -8.12 23.09
CA TRP A 379 -11.22 -9.47 23.57
C TRP A 379 -12.50 -10.14 24.07
N SER A 380 -12.84 -11.29 23.48
CA SER A 380 -13.95 -12.18 23.88
C SER A 380 -15.22 -11.43 24.27
N PRO A 381 -15.72 -10.52 23.40
CA PRO A 381 -16.87 -9.71 23.76
C PRO A 381 -18.17 -10.51 23.69
N ASP A 382 -19.12 -10.14 24.53
CA ASP A 382 -20.50 -10.55 24.39
C ASP A 382 -21.15 -9.83 23.18
N PRO A 383 -21.86 -10.55 22.27
CA PRO A 383 -22.49 -9.94 21.09
C PRO A 383 -23.51 -8.84 21.41
N GLU A 384 -24.28 -8.98 22.50
CA GLU A 384 -25.26 -7.98 22.91
C GLU A 384 -24.58 -6.67 23.33
N THR A 385 -23.47 -6.78 24.06
CA THR A 385 -22.67 -5.64 24.50
C THR A 385 -21.99 -4.94 23.31
N LEU A 386 -21.52 -5.69 22.30
CA LEU A 386 -21.01 -5.09 21.05
C LEU A 386 -22.10 -4.30 20.31
N ASN A 387 -23.32 -4.82 20.26
CA ASN A 387 -24.45 -4.13 19.64
C ASN A 387 -24.76 -2.83 20.39
N LYS A 388 -24.78 -2.85 21.72
CA LYS A 388 -24.98 -1.64 22.56
C LYS A 388 -23.91 -0.56 22.26
N LEU A 389 -22.66 -0.97 22.07
CA LEU A 389 -21.59 -0.05 21.68
C LEU A 389 -21.84 0.54 20.29
N SER A 390 -22.22 -0.30 19.32
CA SER A 390 -22.49 0.14 17.95
C SER A 390 -23.66 1.10 17.86
N GLU A 391 -24.75 0.82 18.58
CA GLU A 391 -25.92 1.70 18.70
C GLU A 391 -25.56 3.04 19.36
N TRP A 392 -24.73 3.02 20.40
CA TRP A 392 -24.25 4.23 21.04
C TRP A 392 -23.42 5.11 20.08
N VAL A 393 -22.50 4.50 19.31
CA VAL A 393 -21.69 5.19 18.30
C VAL A 393 -22.58 5.83 17.24
N GLU A 394 -23.59 5.13 16.76
CA GLU A 394 -24.53 5.68 15.77
C GLU A 394 -25.34 6.84 16.34
N LYS A 395 -25.87 6.70 17.55
CA LYS A 395 -26.71 7.70 18.19
C LYS A 395 -25.95 8.97 18.60
N GLU A 396 -24.82 8.80 19.30
CA GLU A 396 -24.09 9.92 19.91
C GLU A 396 -23.07 10.56 18.95
N LEU A 397 -22.45 9.76 18.07
CA LEU A 397 -21.42 10.25 17.14
C LEU A 397 -21.91 10.35 15.69
N SER A 398 -23.11 9.85 15.37
CA SER A 398 -23.65 9.78 14.02
C SER A 398 -22.73 9.04 13.03
N LEU A 399 -21.95 8.07 13.53
CA LEU A 399 -21.00 7.27 12.76
C LEU A 399 -21.41 5.81 12.79
N GLU A 400 -20.96 5.05 11.79
CA GLU A 400 -21.23 3.62 11.68
C GLU A 400 -19.95 2.86 12.03
N ILE A 401 -20.05 1.91 12.98
CA ILE A 401 -18.99 0.95 13.32
C ILE A 401 -19.53 -0.46 13.07
N GLU A 402 -18.75 -1.30 12.42
CA GLU A 402 -19.15 -2.65 12.02
C GLU A 402 -18.16 -3.68 12.53
N GLN A 403 -18.62 -4.89 12.78
CA GLN A 403 -17.76 -6.05 12.95
C GLN A 403 -17.15 -6.42 11.59
N ASP A 404 -15.81 -6.26 11.47
CA ASP A 404 -15.06 -6.55 10.24
C ASP A 404 -14.53 -7.97 10.21
N LYS A 405 -13.90 -8.41 11.31
CA LYS A 405 -13.24 -9.72 11.42
C LYS A 405 -13.44 -10.32 12.80
N THR A 406 -13.44 -11.65 12.83
CA THR A 406 -13.31 -12.42 14.08
C THR A 406 -12.09 -13.33 13.98
N TYR A 407 -11.21 -13.23 14.96
CA TYR A 407 -10.07 -14.11 15.10
C TYR A 407 -10.37 -15.22 16.12
N LYS A 408 -10.07 -16.47 15.75
CA LYS A 408 -9.95 -17.53 16.75
C LYS A 408 -8.96 -17.14 17.83
N TYR A 409 -7.83 -16.57 17.39
CA TYR A 409 -6.84 -15.96 18.26
C TYR A 409 -5.97 -14.99 17.45
N VAL A 410 -5.37 -14.04 18.17
CA VAL A 410 -4.40 -13.09 17.64
C VAL A 410 -3.23 -12.94 18.61
N ALA A 411 -2.03 -12.91 18.05
CA ALA A 411 -0.78 -12.71 18.78
C ALA A 411 -0.23 -11.32 18.48
N PHE A 412 -0.29 -10.43 19.48
CA PHE A 412 0.22 -9.07 19.38
C PHE A 412 1.66 -8.97 19.85
N ALA A 413 2.52 -8.35 19.02
CA ALA A 413 3.90 -8.00 19.41
C ALA A 413 4.02 -6.51 19.73
N LEU A 414 3.91 -5.66 18.70
CA LEU A 414 4.06 -4.20 18.76
C LEU A 414 2.99 -3.54 17.88
N LYS A 415 2.89 -2.21 17.97
CA LYS A 415 2.04 -1.41 17.05
C LYS A 415 2.23 -1.87 15.61
N LYS A 416 1.14 -2.16 14.93
CA LYS A 416 1.10 -2.60 13.51
C LYS A 416 1.86 -3.90 13.21
N ASN A 417 2.16 -4.70 14.25
CA ASN A 417 2.85 -5.99 14.14
C ASN A 417 2.09 -7.06 14.91
N TYR A 418 1.32 -7.87 14.21
CA TYR A 418 0.58 -9.00 14.79
C TYR A 418 0.38 -10.13 13.77
N VAL A 419 0.12 -11.31 14.27
CA VAL A 419 -0.37 -12.46 13.51
C VAL A 419 -1.64 -12.99 14.14
N GLY A 420 -2.66 -13.26 13.34
CA GLY A 420 -3.91 -13.82 13.81
C GLY A 420 -4.44 -14.90 12.89
N VAL A 421 -5.27 -15.78 13.42
CA VAL A 421 -5.99 -16.81 12.67
C VAL A 421 -7.48 -16.49 12.73
N LEU A 422 -8.07 -16.24 11.58
CA LEU A 422 -9.50 -15.98 11.44
C LEU A 422 -10.32 -17.23 11.74
N GLU A 423 -11.59 -17.08 12.06
CA GLU A 423 -12.52 -18.20 12.27
C GLU A 423 -12.52 -19.21 11.12
N GLY A 424 -12.37 -18.74 9.88
CA GLY A 424 -12.22 -19.58 8.68
C GLY A 424 -10.85 -20.25 8.51
N GLY A 425 -9.94 -20.16 9.51
CA GLY A 425 -8.61 -20.78 9.47
C GLY A 425 -7.54 -20.01 8.69
N LYS A 426 -7.90 -18.93 8.01
CA LYS A 426 -6.94 -18.09 7.25
C LYS A 426 -6.03 -17.32 8.20
N VAL A 427 -4.72 -17.37 7.94
CA VAL A 427 -3.73 -16.58 8.68
C VAL A 427 -3.68 -15.16 8.14
N ASP A 428 -3.84 -14.18 9.04
CA ASP A 428 -3.71 -12.74 8.76
C ASP A 428 -2.46 -12.20 9.45
N VAL A 429 -1.52 -11.66 8.66
CA VAL A 429 -0.22 -11.17 9.15
C VAL A 429 -0.11 -9.68 8.85
N LYS A 430 0.12 -8.87 9.88
CA LYS A 430 0.32 -7.43 9.74
C LYS A 430 1.73 -7.04 10.18
N GLY A 431 2.39 -6.22 9.40
CA GLY A 431 3.78 -5.82 9.66
C GLY A 431 4.76 -6.97 9.49
N LEU A 432 5.38 -7.40 10.54
CA LEU A 432 6.36 -8.49 10.70
C LEU A 432 7.42 -8.60 9.56
N VAL A 433 8.68 -8.56 9.95
CA VAL A 433 9.82 -8.44 9.02
C VAL A 433 9.94 -9.62 8.05
N GLY A 434 9.59 -10.84 8.49
CA GLY A 434 9.68 -12.06 7.67
C GLY A 434 8.77 -12.09 6.43
N LYS A 435 7.76 -11.23 6.37
CA LYS A 435 6.90 -11.04 5.20
C LYS A 435 7.57 -10.17 4.11
N LYS A 436 8.74 -9.58 4.38
CA LYS A 436 9.44 -8.73 3.40
C LYS A 436 10.15 -9.60 2.36
N LYS A 437 10.01 -9.26 1.07
CA LYS A 437 10.66 -9.95 -0.05
C LYS A 437 12.20 -9.94 0.00
N ASN A 438 12.81 -9.00 0.71
CA ASN A 438 14.27 -8.85 0.83
C ASN A 438 14.83 -9.58 2.06
N VAL A 439 14.43 -10.84 2.25
CA VAL A 439 14.93 -11.73 3.30
C VAL A 439 15.38 -13.02 2.61
N PRO A 440 16.53 -13.60 2.98
CA PRO A 440 17.00 -14.86 2.40
C PRO A 440 15.98 -16.00 2.48
N LYS A 441 15.98 -16.87 1.48
CA LYS A 441 15.01 -17.97 1.34
C LYS A 441 14.93 -18.84 2.60
N ILE A 442 16.05 -19.23 3.18
CA ILE A 442 16.10 -20.04 4.41
C ILE A 442 15.30 -19.40 5.56
N LEU A 443 15.33 -18.06 5.67
CA LEU A 443 14.56 -17.34 6.70
C LEU A 443 13.07 -17.23 6.30
N GLN A 444 12.77 -17.05 5.01
CA GLN A 444 11.38 -17.03 4.51
C GLN A 444 10.69 -18.37 4.74
N ASP A 445 11.34 -19.47 4.41
CA ASP A 445 10.81 -20.83 4.54
C ASP A 445 10.52 -21.14 6.02
N SER A 446 11.45 -20.81 6.91
CA SER A 446 11.24 -20.98 8.35
C SER A 446 10.12 -20.09 8.90
N PHE A 447 10.00 -18.85 8.39
CA PHE A 447 8.91 -17.95 8.74
C PHE A 447 7.54 -18.52 8.33
N VAL A 448 7.42 -19.05 7.13
CA VAL A 448 6.20 -19.69 6.63
C VAL A 448 5.84 -20.91 7.49
N ARG A 449 6.82 -21.78 7.80
CA ARG A 449 6.58 -22.94 8.68
C ARG A 449 6.10 -22.53 10.06
N ILE A 450 6.64 -21.46 10.65
CA ILE A 450 6.14 -20.94 11.94
C ILE A 450 4.71 -20.42 11.82
N LEU A 451 4.35 -19.74 10.72
CA LEU A 451 2.96 -19.33 10.50
C LEU A 451 2.01 -20.54 10.39
N GLU A 452 2.44 -21.61 9.72
CA GLU A 452 1.68 -22.86 9.65
C GLU A 452 1.51 -23.51 11.03
N LEU A 453 2.56 -23.54 11.85
CA LEU A 453 2.46 -24.02 13.23
C LEU A 453 1.49 -23.17 14.04
N ILE A 454 1.59 -21.85 13.94
CA ILE A 454 0.64 -20.93 14.58
C ILE A 454 -0.79 -21.24 14.13
N SER A 455 -1.03 -21.52 12.84
CA SER A 455 -2.39 -21.81 12.35
C SER A 455 -3.06 -23.04 12.97
N ARG A 456 -2.28 -23.93 13.61
CA ARG A 456 -2.77 -25.18 14.25
C ARG A 456 -3.19 -25.02 15.70
N ILE A 457 -3.11 -23.83 16.30
CA ILE A 457 -3.55 -23.60 17.68
C ILE A 457 -5.09 -23.78 17.76
N GLU A 458 -5.57 -24.66 18.64
CA GLU A 458 -6.98 -25.05 18.76
C GLU A 458 -7.76 -24.29 19.85
N GLY A 459 -7.16 -23.26 20.44
CA GLY A 459 -7.83 -22.43 21.47
C GLY A 459 -7.70 -22.95 22.89
N THR A 460 -6.94 -24.02 23.13
CA THR A 460 -6.63 -24.54 24.47
C THR A 460 -5.23 -24.18 24.91
N ALA A 461 -5.00 -24.08 26.22
CA ALA A 461 -3.68 -23.83 26.78
C ALA A 461 -2.67 -24.93 26.39
N GLU A 462 -3.12 -26.18 26.36
CA GLU A 462 -2.31 -27.33 25.97
C GLU A 462 -1.88 -27.24 24.50
N SER A 463 -2.79 -26.94 23.58
CA SER A 463 -2.50 -26.74 22.16
C SER A 463 -1.52 -25.58 21.97
N LEU A 464 -1.68 -24.49 22.72
CA LEU A 464 -0.76 -23.34 22.66
C LEU A 464 0.66 -23.73 23.10
N GLU A 465 0.81 -24.45 24.21
CA GLU A 465 2.13 -24.89 24.70
C GLU A 465 2.79 -25.90 23.75
N LYS A 466 2.02 -26.81 23.17
CA LYS A 466 2.52 -27.72 22.14
C LYS A 466 3.09 -26.95 20.95
N VAL A 467 2.33 -26.00 20.41
CA VAL A 467 2.78 -25.17 19.28
C VAL A 467 3.97 -24.30 19.65
N LYS A 468 4.04 -23.73 20.86
CA LYS A 468 5.23 -23.02 21.33
C LYS A 468 6.49 -23.89 21.29
N ASN A 469 6.38 -25.15 21.72
CA ASN A 469 7.51 -26.09 21.69
C ASN A 469 7.93 -26.44 20.25
N GLU A 470 6.97 -26.58 19.34
CA GLU A 470 7.23 -26.77 17.91
C GLU A 470 7.91 -25.53 17.29
N ILE A 471 7.47 -24.31 17.63
CA ILE A 471 8.12 -23.06 17.23
C ILE A 471 9.55 -22.98 17.75
N ARG A 472 9.80 -23.30 19.04
CA ARG A 472 11.16 -23.35 19.61
C ARG A 472 12.05 -24.31 18.82
N ARG A 473 11.54 -25.50 18.46
CA ARG A 473 12.26 -26.49 17.67
C ARG A 473 12.60 -25.96 16.27
N GLU A 474 11.63 -25.39 15.54
CA GLU A 474 11.86 -24.83 14.21
C GLU A 474 12.93 -23.71 14.22
N VAL A 475 12.86 -22.80 15.17
CA VAL A 475 13.85 -21.70 15.30
C VAL A 475 15.24 -22.25 15.67
N ARG A 476 15.30 -23.28 16.52
CA ARG A 476 16.55 -23.96 16.87
C ARG A 476 17.17 -24.68 15.68
N GLU A 477 16.36 -25.36 14.88
CA GLU A 477 16.80 -26.02 13.65
C GLU A 477 17.36 -25.00 12.65
N LEU A 478 16.68 -23.87 12.46
CA LEU A 478 17.16 -22.76 11.63
C LEU A 478 18.50 -22.23 12.15
N TYR A 479 18.62 -22.00 13.47
CA TYR A 479 19.86 -21.54 14.09
C TYR A 479 21.00 -22.52 13.83
N MET A 480 20.77 -23.83 14.01
CA MET A 480 21.78 -24.86 13.80
C MET A 480 22.18 -24.99 12.33
N LYS A 481 21.23 -24.94 11.39
CA LYS A 481 21.52 -24.92 9.94
C LYS A 481 22.42 -23.74 9.57
N LEU A 482 22.10 -22.54 10.05
CA LEU A 482 22.95 -21.36 9.82
C LEU A 482 24.34 -21.53 10.45
N LYS A 483 24.42 -21.97 11.71
CA LYS A 483 25.66 -22.12 12.46
C LYS A 483 26.61 -23.16 11.82
N ASN A 484 26.04 -24.27 11.38
CA ASN A 484 26.80 -25.39 10.78
C ASN A 484 27.03 -25.22 9.28
N LYS A 485 26.54 -24.13 8.67
CA LYS A 485 26.56 -23.87 7.23
C LYS A 485 25.86 -24.97 6.41
N ASP A 486 24.79 -25.54 6.95
CA ASP A 486 23.97 -26.55 6.30
C ASP A 486 22.90 -25.87 5.42
N PHE A 487 23.36 -25.24 4.34
CA PHE A 487 22.55 -24.54 3.35
C PHE A 487 23.33 -24.39 2.04
N THR A 488 22.62 -24.11 0.95
CA THR A 488 23.20 -23.72 -0.33
C THR A 488 23.37 -22.19 -0.40
N LEU A 489 24.15 -21.68 -1.34
CA LEU A 489 24.26 -20.23 -1.54
C LEU A 489 22.91 -19.61 -1.86
N ASP A 490 22.06 -20.27 -2.63
CA ASP A 490 20.72 -19.78 -3.01
C ASP A 490 19.80 -19.57 -1.80
N ASP A 491 19.98 -20.36 -0.74
CA ASP A 491 19.19 -20.25 0.48
C ASP A 491 19.51 -18.97 1.27
N VAL A 492 20.69 -18.39 1.05
CA VAL A 492 21.19 -17.22 1.82
C VAL A 492 21.32 -15.95 0.97
N VAL A 493 20.86 -15.97 -0.28
CA VAL A 493 20.90 -14.82 -1.18
C VAL A 493 19.89 -13.76 -0.79
N PHE A 494 20.34 -12.50 -0.77
CA PHE A 494 19.50 -11.33 -0.80
C PHE A 494 19.31 -10.86 -2.25
N LYS A 495 18.10 -10.36 -2.56
CA LYS A 495 17.75 -9.84 -3.89
C LYS A 495 17.32 -8.38 -3.77
N THR A 496 17.98 -7.49 -4.52
CA THR A 496 17.61 -6.07 -4.54
C THR A 496 17.82 -5.47 -5.92
N THR A 497 16.80 -4.86 -6.48
CA THR A 497 16.87 -4.18 -7.77
C THR A 497 17.48 -2.79 -7.62
N LEU A 498 18.41 -2.40 -8.50
CA LEU A 498 18.98 -1.07 -8.54
C LEU A 498 17.91 -0.06 -9.00
N SER A 499 17.63 0.91 -8.16
CA SER A 499 16.68 1.97 -8.48
C SER A 499 17.29 3.15 -9.25
N LYS A 500 18.64 3.20 -9.32
CA LYS A 500 19.44 4.25 -9.95
C LYS A 500 20.70 3.63 -10.53
N ASP A 501 21.37 4.34 -11.43
CA ASP A 501 22.70 3.98 -11.86
C ASP A 501 23.72 4.14 -10.72
N LEU A 502 24.82 3.38 -10.79
CA LEU A 502 25.79 3.28 -9.68
C LEU A 502 26.38 4.66 -9.30
N GLU A 503 26.57 5.52 -10.27
CA GLU A 503 27.14 6.85 -10.14
C GLU A 503 26.23 7.84 -9.40
N GLU A 504 24.93 7.57 -9.37
CA GLU A 504 23.93 8.42 -8.70
C GLU A 504 23.83 8.17 -7.16
N TYR A 505 24.51 7.15 -6.64
CA TYR A 505 24.52 6.84 -5.19
C TYR A 505 25.59 7.64 -4.44
N VAL A 506 25.46 8.96 -4.39
CA VAL A 506 26.49 9.90 -3.87
C VAL A 506 26.48 10.02 -2.35
N LYS A 507 25.30 9.99 -1.70
CA LYS A 507 25.17 10.27 -0.25
C LYS A 507 25.42 9.06 0.65
N THR A 508 25.00 7.88 0.23
CA THR A 508 25.18 6.63 0.95
C THR A 508 25.36 5.50 -0.06
N THR A 509 26.21 4.53 0.26
CA THR A 509 26.42 3.33 -0.57
C THR A 509 25.71 2.13 0.10
N PRO A 510 24.47 1.81 -0.28
CA PRO A 510 23.75 0.64 0.24
C PRO A 510 24.52 -0.67 -0.04
N ILE A 511 24.23 -1.72 0.75
CA ILE A 511 24.92 -3.01 0.62
C ILE A 511 24.83 -3.59 -0.80
N HIS A 512 23.65 -3.56 -1.42
CA HIS A 512 23.46 -4.06 -2.79
C HIS A 512 24.23 -3.24 -3.83
N VAL A 513 24.45 -1.94 -3.61
CA VAL A 513 25.28 -1.10 -4.49
C VAL A 513 26.76 -1.47 -4.38
N LYS A 514 27.24 -1.84 -3.18
CA LYS A 514 28.60 -2.37 -3.01
C LYS A 514 28.76 -3.69 -3.80
N ALA A 515 27.79 -4.60 -3.72
CA ALA A 515 27.81 -5.84 -4.48
C ALA A 515 27.78 -5.59 -5.99
N ALA A 516 26.92 -4.66 -6.45
CA ALA A 516 26.85 -4.24 -7.84
C ALA A 516 28.19 -3.64 -8.35
N THR A 517 28.86 -2.84 -7.52
CA THR A 517 30.20 -2.31 -7.84
C THR A 517 31.24 -3.43 -7.98
N HIS A 518 31.13 -4.49 -7.19
CA HIS A 518 32.00 -5.66 -7.36
C HIS A 518 31.77 -6.37 -8.70
N LEU A 519 30.50 -6.54 -9.13
CA LEU A 519 30.16 -7.10 -10.44
C LEU A 519 30.78 -6.25 -11.57
N LYS A 520 30.58 -4.92 -11.52
CA LYS A 520 31.12 -3.99 -12.52
C LYS A 520 32.65 -4.08 -12.64
N ARG A 521 33.37 -4.24 -11.52
CA ARG A 521 34.85 -4.43 -11.50
C ARG A 521 35.29 -5.75 -12.11
N HIS A 522 34.42 -6.75 -12.17
CA HIS A 522 34.69 -8.03 -12.81
C HIS A 522 34.13 -8.10 -14.24
N GLY A 523 33.82 -6.97 -14.84
CA GLY A 523 33.37 -6.87 -16.23
C GLY A 523 31.92 -7.21 -16.50
N VAL A 524 31.11 -7.40 -15.44
CA VAL A 524 29.67 -7.65 -15.60
C VAL A 524 28.95 -6.31 -15.75
N PRO A 525 28.18 -6.10 -16.83
CA PRO A 525 27.39 -4.89 -17.00
C PRO A 525 26.34 -4.74 -15.88
N VAL A 526 26.30 -3.58 -15.26
CA VAL A 526 25.36 -3.28 -14.18
C VAL A 526 24.75 -1.92 -14.40
N GLU A 527 23.46 -1.89 -14.66
CA GLU A 527 22.68 -0.69 -14.98
C GLU A 527 21.46 -0.58 -14.04
N LYS A 528 20.80 0.56 -14.05
CA LYS A 528 19.52 0.77 -13.38
C LYS A 528 18.51 -0.30 -13.83
N GLY A 529 17.75 -0.84 -12.87
CA GLY A 529 16.76 -1.90 -13.12
C GLY A 529 17.29 -3.33 -12.97
N VAL A 530 18.62 -3.52 -12.92
CA VAL A 530 19.22 -4.86 -12.71
C VAL A 530 19.00 -5.30 -11.27
N THR A 531 18.55 -6.55 -11.09
CA THR A 531 18.44 -7.18 -9.78
C THR A 531 19.77 -7.77 -9.34
N ILE A 532 20.32 -7.26 -8.27
CA ILE A 532 21.58 -7.72 -7.68
C ILE A 532 21.30 -8.84 -6.69
N LEU A 533 21.90 -10.00 -6.96
CA LEU A 533 21.93 -11.15 -6.09
C LEU A 533 23.21 -11.11 -5.26
N TYR A 534 23.09 -11.00 -3.94
CA TYR A 534 24.27 -10.83 -3.09
C TYR A 534 24.18 -11.59 -1.76
N VAL A 535 25.33 -11.86 -1.18
CA VAL A 535 25.50 -12.59 0.07
C VAL A 535 26.32 -11.74 1.04
N LYS A 536 25.94 -11.71 2.30
CA LYS A 536 26.76 -11.10 3.37
C LYS A 536 27.96 -11.98 3.67
N VAL A 537 29.15 -11.41 3.59
CA VAL A 537 30.41 -12.13 3.73
C VAL A 537 31.31 -11.51 4.79
N LYS A 538 32.25 -12.29 5.32
CA LYS A 538 33.31 -11.81 6.20
C LYS A 538 34.26 -10.84 5.48
N GLY A 539 34.88 -9.94 6.22
CA GLY A 539 35.90 -9.02 5.71
C GLY A 539 35.39 -7.60 5.47
N SER A 540 36.25 -6.72 4.96
CA SER A 540 36.02 -5.27 4.88
C SER A 540 34.90 -4.86 3.95
N SER A 541 34.59 -5.64 2.90
CA SER A 541 33.49 -5.35 1.98
C SER A 541 32.13 -5.64 2.60
N GLY A 542 32.03 -6.63 3.51
CA GLY A 542 30.81 -7.09 4.16
C GLY A 542 29.79 -7.74 3.21
N VAL A 543 30.05 -7.74 1.89
CA VAL A 543 29.14 -8.24 0.87
C VAL A 543 29.90 -8.66 -0.40
N LYS A 544 29.39 -9.71 -1.06
CA LYS A 544 29.83 -10.14 -2.40
C LYS A 544 28.62 -10.50 -3.27
N PRO A 545 28.70 -10.33 -4.59
CA PRO A 545 27.74 -10.94 -5.51
C PRO A 545 27.75 -12.45 -5.36
N VAL A 546 26.61 -13.11 -5.54
CA VAL A 546 26.50 -14.57 -5.38
C VAL A 546 27.44 -15.32 -6.31
N GLN A 547 27.64 -14.85 -7.54
CA GLN A 547 28.53 -15.43 -8.56
C GLN A 547 30.00 -15.46 -8.14
N LEU A 548 30.40 -14.58 -7.22
CA LEU A 548 31.77 -14.43 -6.73
C LEU A 548 31.92 -14.93 -5.28
N THR A 549 30.94 -15.65 -4.74
CA THR A 549 30.89 -16.06 -3.33
C THR A 549 31.04 -17.58 -3.19
N LYS A 550 31.83 -18.03 -2.20
CA LYS A 550 31.85 -19.41 -1.74
C LYS A 550 31.12 -19.52 -0.38
N ILE A 551 30.62 -20.72 -0.04
CA ILE A 551 29.91 -20.94 1.25
C ILE A 551 30.79 -20.53 2.45
N ASP A 552 32.11 -20.74 2.35
CA ASP A 552 33.03 -20.37 3.42
C ASP A 552 33.19 -18.89 3.65
N ASP A 553 32.90 -18.06 2.64
CA ASP A 553 32.92 -16.61 2.74
C ASP A 553 31.73 -16.06 3.58
N VAL A 554 30.65 -16.84 3.69
CA VAL A 554 29.40 -16.39 4.32
C VAL A 554 29.63 -15.98 5.79
N ASP A 555 29.17 -14.77 6.15
CA ASP A 555 29.24 -14.27 7.51
C ASP A 555 28.03 -14.73 8.33
N ILE A 556 28.16 -15.88 8.97
CA ILE A 556 27.10 -16.48 9.79
C ILE A 556 26.61 -15.53 10.89
N THR A 557 27.49 -14.72 11.45
CA THR A 557 27.11 -13.77 12.53
C THR A 557 26.09 -12.75 12.01
N GLU A 558 26.28 -12.23 10.80
CA GLU A 558 25.36 -11.29 10.18
C GLU A 558 24.02 -11.95 9.78
N TYR A 559 24.04 -13.24 9.39
CA TYR A 559 22.79 -13.99 9.14
C TYR A 559 22.04 -14.30 10.43
N LEU A 560 22.72 -14.64 11.52
CA LEU A 560 22.09 -14.83 12.84
C LEU A 560 21.49 -13.54 13.38
N LYS A 561 22.14 -12.39 13.19
CA LYS A 561 21.56 -11.06 13.50
C LYS A 561 20.32 -10.78 12.68
N THR A 562 20.36 -11.11 11.38
CA THR A 562 19.22 -10.95 10.47
C THR A 562 18.06 -11.86 10.90
N ALA A 563 18.34 -13.12 11.21
CA ALA A 563 17.36 -14.07 11.73
C ALA A 563 16.74 -13.57 13.05
N LYS A 564 17.55 -13.14 14.03
CA LYS A 564 17.05 -12.54 15.27
C LYS A 564 16.09 -11.39 14.98
N SER A 565 16.49 -10.43 14.17
CA SER A 565 15.63 -9.26 13.84
C SER A 565 14.35 -9.64 13.09
N THR A 566 14.38 -10.74 12.33
CA THR A 566 13.22 -11.25 11.59
C THR A 566 12.21 -11.94 12.51
N PHE A 567 12.69 -12.77 13.43
CA PHE A 567 11.81 -13.62 14.24
C PHE A 567 11.44 -13.03 15.60
N GLN A 568 12.24 -12.11 16.17
CA GLN A 568 12.01 -11.57 17.51
C GLN A 568 10.59 -11.06 17.72
N GLN A 569 10.03 -10.32 16.76
CA GLN A 569 8.67 -9.79 16.85
C GLN A 569 7.60 -10.89 16.71
N LEU A 570 7.87 -11.97 15.98
CA LEU A 570 6.96 -13.10 15.85
C LEU A 570 6.96 -13.98 17.09
N LEU A 571 8.09 -14.11 17.78
CA LEU A 571 8.28 -14.94 18.98
C LEU A 571 7.80 -14.27 20.27
N MET A 572 7.90 -12.93 20.33
CA MET A 572 7.56 -12.13 21.52
C MET A 572 6.18 -12.43 22.11
N PRO A 573 5.08 -12.50 21.32
CA PRO A 573 3.75 -12.79 21.87
C PRO A 573 3.63 -14.15 22.55
N PHE A 574 4.49 -15.10 22.17
CA PHE A 574 4.50 -16.46 22.70
C PHE A 574 5.43 -16.61 23.91
N ASN A 575 6.04 -15.51 24.39
CA ASN A 575 7.06 -15.51 25.44
C ASN A 575 8.25 -16.43 25.10
N ILE A 576 8.67 -16.42 23.84
CA ILE A 576 9.86 -17.13 23.35
C ILE A 576 10.93 -16.08 23.04
N SER A 577 12.08 -16.15 23.71
CA SER A 577 13.22 -15.31 23.41
C SER A 577 14.13 -15.97 22.36
N TRP A 578 14.74 -15.17 21.49
CA TRP A 578 15.73 -15.67 20.55
C TRP A 578 16.94 -16.30 21.27
N GLU A 579 17.38 -15.70 22.38
CA GLU A 579 18.52 -16.15 23.17
C GLU A 579 18.29 -17.53 23.81
N GLU A 580 17.09 -17.77 24.30
CA GLU A 580 16.68 -19.07 24.84
C GLU A 580 16.80 -20.18 23.78
N VAL A 581 16.36 -19.91 22.57
CA VAL A 581 16.34 -20.88 21.48
C VAL A 581 17.72 -21.05 20.84
N ALA A 582 18.50 -19.96 20.72
CA ALA A 582 19.85 -19.95 20.13
C ALA A 582 20.94 -20.56 21.03
N GLY A 583 20.59 -21.07 22.23
CA GLY A 583 21.51 -21.77 23.11
C GLY A 583 22.36 -20.87 24.01
N GLY A 584 21.94 -19.59 24.22
CA GLY A 584 22.45 -18.73 25.27
C GLY A 584 21.68 -18.99 26.54
N VAL A 585 22.21 -19.77 27.47
CA VAL A 585 21.75 -19.77 28.87
C VAL A 585 22.10 -18.39 29.42
N GLY A 586 21.14 -17.48 29.45
CA GLY A 586 21.30 -16.22 30.12
C GLY A 586 21.51 -16.47 31.62
N LEU A 587 22.49 -15.79 32.20
CA LEU A 587 22.82 -15.81 33.63
C LEU A 587 21.67 -15.38 34.57
N THR A 588 20.46 -15.14 34.03
CA THR A 588 19.29 -14.69 34.82
C THR A 588 18.40 -15.81 35.36
N HIS A 589 18.76 -17.10 35.19
CA HIS A 589 18.05 -18.23 35.80
C HIS A 589 18.65 -18.69 37.15
N PHE A 590 19.54 -17.92 37.75
CA PHE A 590 20.13 -18.24 39.07
C PHE A 590 19.75 -17.24 40.15
N THR A 591 18.63 -16.54 40.04
CA THR A 591 18.03 -15.87 41.21
C THR A 591 16.56 -16.24 41.29
N THR A 592 16.27 -17.10 42.21
CA THR A 592 14.96 -17.60 42.70
C THR A 592 13.95 -16.51 42.94
#